data_39102b3d6760d0dc7758947ed9ce0d09
#
_entry.id   39102b3d6760d0dc7758947ed9ce0d09
#
_cell.length_a   1.000
_cell.length_b   1.000
_cell.length_c   1.000
_cell.angle_alpha   90.00
_cell.angle_beta   90.00
_cell.angle_gamma   90.00
#
_symmetry.space_group_name_H-M   'P 1'
#
loop_
_entity.id
_entity.type
_entity.pdbx_description
1 polymer ?
#
loop_
_entity_poly.entity_id
_entity_poly.type
_entity_poly.pdbx_seq_one_letter_code
_entity_poly.pdbx_strand_id
1 'polypeptide(L)'
;MDETTPTVSLISCMHFVRRGVAKAVPEKIELTEKELEKIIKQTADDLRITEAGEDESDNEEGEASAAPRDPPADPNDEFNFEKYDEEDNINPVGIGTVATLPNLGDLSENVQIRTEGPDSDEEDDIIKPNDNLLLVGHVESDASILEVYIYNKEEDSFYVHHDIILPWFPLCIEWLSHDPSDPSPGNLCALGGMDPVIQVWDLDIENCLEPAFKLGKKPNKKKKTKRVGHKDAVLDLSWNRNFTHVLASGSADSTVLLWDLDQGTPHTKIDCFQDKVQSLAFHPLEAQTLVSGSCDGQARVSDCRTPEAHRAWSLGPEIERVVWATQNPFCFAMSNNTGKVAMVDCRHDEPVWVLDAHDKEVTGLILSERVPGLMVTVSTDEKLKTWDISGAAPVQVSERAGRVGAALCAAACPEAPCSVAVGGDNKQHYIELVDLNVSEQFTNRFSSRPLIPLPTPSEHAMET
;
A
#
# COMPACT_ATOMS: atom_id res chain seq x y z
N MET A 1 26.27 24.91 11.67
CA MET A 1 26.35 23.73 10.80
C MET A 1 25.02 23.05 10.94
N ASP A 2 24.12 23.36 10.02
CA ASP A 2 22.80 22.72 10.00
C ASP A 2 23.03 21.26 9.65
N GLU A 3 22.82 20.37 10.61
CA GLU A 3 22.63 18.95 10.38
C GLU A 3 21.28 18.81 9.64
N THR A 4 21.32 18.88 8.32
CA THR A 4 20.17 18.46 7.52
C THR A 4 19.95 16.98 7.80
N THR A 5 18.93 16.67 8.60
CA THR A 5 18.43 15.30 8.71
C THR A 5 18.26 14.74 7.30
N PRO A 6 18.79 13.55 7.00
CA PRO A 6 18.66 12.98 5.67
C PRO A 6 17.18 12.79 5.38
N THR A 7 16.65 13.54 4.42
CA THR A 7 15.28 13.34 3.94
C THR A 7 15.15 11.90 3.44
N VAL A 8 14.27 11.13 4.06
CA VAL A 8 13.92 9.77 3.59
C VAL A 8 12.93 9.92 2.45
N SER A 9 13.13 9.21 1.34
CA SER A 9 12.13 9.06 0.29
C SER A 9 12.14 7.60 -0.13
N LEU A 10 11.01 6.91 0.01
CA LEU A 10 10.91 5.50 -0.31
C LEU A 10 9.47 5.11 -0.68
N ILE A 11 9.34 4.04 -1.44
CA ILE A 11 8.08 3.38 -1.70
C ILE A 11 7.96 2.15 -0.79
N SER A 12 7.00 2.20 0.11
CA SER A 12 6.78 1.14 1.10
C SER A 12 5.92 -0.01 0.57
N CYS A 13 4.94 0.28 -0.26
CA CYS A 13 3.99 -0.69 -0.78
C CYS A 13 3.40 -0.24 -2.12
N MET A 14 2.92 -1.18 -2.93
CA MET A 14 2.26 -0.90 -4.19
C MET A 14 1.29 -2.00 -4.60
N HIS A 15 0.28 -1.63 -5.39
CA HIS A 15 -0.72 -2.57 -5.90
C HIS A 15 -1.25 -2.12 -7.26
N PHE A 16 -1.28 -3.05 -8.25
CA PHE A 16 -1.93 -2.77 -9.53
C PHE A 16 -3.43 -3.05 -9.48
N VAL A 17 -4.20 -2.13 -10.03
CA VAL A 17 -5.64 -2.26 -10.23
C VAL A 17 -5.93 -2.61 -11.69
N ARG A 18 -6.93 -3.49 -11.91
CA ARG A 18 -7.34 -3.91 -13.25
C ARG A 18 -7.96 -2.77 -14.04
N ARG A 19 -7.88 -2.88 -15.36
CA ARG A 19 -8.53 -1.96 -16.30
C ARG A 19 -10.05 -1.93 -16.15
N GLY A 20 -10.64 -0.75 -16.40
CA GLY A 20 -12.08 -0.56 -16.53
C GLY A 20 -12.88 -0.62 -15.23
N VAL A 21 -12.23 -0.50 -14.07
CA VAL A 21 -12.90 -0.44 -12.75
C VAL A 21 -13.06 0.99 -12.25
N ALA A 22 -12.14 1.90 -12.58
CA ALA A 22 -12.19 3.29 -12.20
C ALA A 22 -13.23 4.08 -13.00
N LYS A 23 -13.81 5.12 -12.40
CA LYS A 23 -14.60 6.12 -13.12
C LYS A 23 -13.71 6.87 -14.11
N ALA A 24 -14.23 7.17 -15.30
CA ALA A 24 -13.48 7.92 -16.31
C ALA A 24 -13.09 9.32 -15.83
N VAL A 25 -13.92 9.94 -15.01
CA VAL A 25 -13.63 11.23 -14.36
C VAL A 25 -13.98 11.06 -12.89
N PRO A 26 -12.98 10.96 -12.01
CA PRO A 26 -13.20 10.94 -10.56
C PRO A 26 -13.90 12.22 -10.06
N GLU A 27 -14.63 12.11 -8.97
CA GLU A 27 -15.31 13.25 -8.36
C GLU A 27 -14.30 14.12 -7.61
N LYS A 28 -14.27 15.43 -7.92
CA LYS A 28 -13.42 16.40 -7.19
C LYS A 28 -14.20 16.97 -6.01
N ILE A 29 -13.68 16.82 -4.79
CA ILE A 29 -14.27 17.45 -3.61
C ILE A 29 -13.78 18.91 -3.55
N GLU A 30 -14.68 19.87 -3.72
CA GLU A 30 -14.44 21.28 -3.43
C GLU A 30 -14.91 21.57 -2.00
N LEU A 31 -13.96 21.76 -1.09
CA LEU A 31 -14.28 22.12 0.29
C LEU A 31 -14.58 23.60 0.42
N THR A 32 -15.68 23.92 1.10
CA THR A 32 -15.92 25.30 1.52
C THR A 32 -14.97 25.67 2.68
N GLU A 33 -14.61 26.96 2.81
CA GLU A 33 -13.76 27.46 3.91
C GLU A 33 -14.22 26.97 5.29
N LYS A 34 -15.54 26.90 5.52
CA LYS A 34 -16.12 26.43 6.80
C LYS A 34 -15.94 24.93 7.05
N GLU A 35 -15.95 24.13 6.00
CA GLU A 35 -15.70 22.68 6.09
C GLU A 35 -14.22 22.44 6.37
N LEU A 36 -13.34 23.19 5.69
CA LEU A 36 -11.91 23.15 5.93
C LEU A 36 -11.55 23.51 7.38
N GLU A 37 -12.10 24.63 7.92
CA GLU A 37 -11.91 25.02 9.32
C GLU A 37 -12.41 23.94 10.30
N LYS A 38 -13.53 23.28 9.98
CA LYS A 38 -14.08 22.21 10.82
C LYS A 38 -13.15 20.99 10.84
N ILE A 39 -12.62 20.58 9.67
CA ILE A 39 -11.69 19.44 9.54
C ILE A 39 -10.39 19.74 10.27
N ILE A 40 -9.80 20.91 10.06
CA ILE A 40 -8.57 21.35 10.76
C ILE A 40 -8.77 21.29 12.29
N LYS A 41 -9.90 21.76 12.78
CA LYS A 41 -10.21 21.72 14.22
C LYS A 41 -10.40 20.29 14.72
N GLN A 42 -11.06 19.42 13.98
CA GLN A 42 -11.23 18.01 14.34
C GLN A 42 -9.89 17.28 14.38
N THR A 43 -9.04 17.49 13.39
CA THR A 43 -7.69 16.90 13.33
C THR A 43 -6.81 17.39 14.48
N ALA A 44 -6.85 18.69 14.79
CA ALA A 44 -6.13 19.24 15.93
C ALA A 44 -6.63 18.68 17.28
N ASP A 45 -7.93 18.47 17.44
CA ASP A 45 -8.50 17.85 18.64
C ASP A 45 -8.13 16.36 18.75
N ASP A 46 -8.05 15.62 17.64
CA ASP A 46 -7.64 14.23 17.62
C ASP A 46 -6.13 14.07 17.89
N LEU A 47 -5.28 14.94 17.37
CA LEU A 47 -3.85 14.99 17.68
C LEU A 47 -3.59 15.28 19.17
N ARG A 48 -4.26 16.25 19.77
CA ARG A 48 -4.16 16.53 21.21
C ARG A 48 -4.63 15.37 22.09
N ILE A 49 -5.50 14.52 21.59
CA ILE A 49 -5.97 13.32 22.30
C ILE A 49 -4.92 12.20 22.23
N THR A 50 -4.17 12.09 21.15
CA THR A 50 -3.06 11.11 20.99
C THR A 50 -1.86 11.49 21.85
N GLU A 51 -1.41 12.75 21.83
CA GLU A 51 -0.30 13.23 22.67
C GLU A 51 -0.56 13.08 24.18
N ALA A 52 -1.80 13.25 24.62
CA ALA A 52 -2.19 13.04 26.02
C ALA A 52 -2.33 11.57 26.43
N GLY A 53 -2.16 10.62 25.51
CA GLY A 53 -2.28 9.17 25.72
C GLY A 53 -0.96 8.40 25.76
N GLU A 54 0.13 8.99 25.28
CA GLU A 54 1.44 8.32 25.18
C GLU A 54 2.31 8.43 26.45
N ASP A 55 1.96 9.31 27.41
CA ASP A 55 2.75 9.55 28.64
C ASP A 55 2.46 8.57 29.81
N GLU A 56 1.69 7.51 29.61
CA GLU A 56 1.46 6.50 30.65
C GLU A 56 1.71 5.08 30.12
N SER A 57 2.97 4.72 29.88
CA SER A 57 3.40 3.32 29.86
C SER A 57 3.70 2.85 31.29
N ASP A 58 2.94 1.87 31.75
CA ASP A 58 3.20 0.92 32.83
C ASP A 58 4.39 1.19 33.77
N ASN A 59 4.10 1.71 34.96
CA ASN A 59 4.87 1.43 36.17
C ASN A 59 3.90 1.22 37.33
N GLU A 60 3.59 -0.03 37.63
CA GLU A 60 3.16 -0.45 38.94
C GLU A 60 4.40 -0.80 39.78
N GLU A 61 4.35 -0.32 41.02
CA GLU A 61 5.15 -0.62 42.21
C GLU A 61 6.36 0.27 42.51
N GLY A 62 6.23 1.05 43.58
CA GLY A 62 7.31 1.63 44.36
C GLY A 62 6.96 2.89 45.14
N GLU A 63 6.31 2.73 46.31
CA GLU A 63 6.18 3.81 47.31
C GLU A 63 7.57 4.30 47.77
N ALA A 64 7.82 5.61 47.68
CA ALA A 64 8.63 6.32 48.71
C ALA A 64 8.56 7.84 48.55
N SER A 65 7.94 8.47 49.55
CA SER A 65 8.35 9.69 50.26
C SER A 65 8.58 11.00 49.48
N ALA A 66 7.69 11.94 49.75
CA ALA A 66 7.67 13.32 49.34
C ALA A 66 8.74 14.22 49.94
N ALA A 67 9.26 15.14 49.13
CA ALA A 67 9.76 16.45 49.57
C ALA A 67 9.27 17.52 48.57
N PRO A 68 8.90 18.75 49.03
CA PRO A 68 8.20 19.73 48.20
C PRO A 68 9.18 20.44 47.26
N ARG A 69 8.77 20.60 46.00
CA ARG A 69 9.44 21.44 45.00
C ARG A 69 8.51 22.59 44.64
N ASP A 70 9.14 23.75 44.43
CA ASP A 70 8.53 25.00 44.00
C ASP A 70 7.73 24.85 42.69
N PRO A 71 6.71 25.70 42.45
CA PRO A 71 5.85 25.61 41.27
C PRO A 71 6.64 25.93 39.99
N PRO A 72 6.46 25.19 38.90
CA PRO A 72 7.07 25.48 37.61
C PRO A 72 6.46 26.75 37.01
N ALA A 73 7.34 27.57 36.40
CA ALA A 73 6.97 28.72 35.59
C ALA A 73 6.01 28.32 34.45
N ASP A 74 5.06 29.21 34.20
CA ASP A 74 4.00 29.07 33.20
C ASP A 74 4.62 28.91 31.79
N PRO A 75 4.33 27.79 31.01
CA PRO A 75 4.85 27.61 29.67
C PRO A 75 4.26 28.57 28.63
N ASN A 76 3.31 29.43 29.02
CA ASN A 76 2.61 30.33 28.09
C ASN A 76 3.29 31.68 27.85
N ASP A 77 4.49 31.93 28.44
CA ASP A 77 5.15 33.22 28.32
C ASP A 77 6.10 33.37 27.13
N GLU A 78 6.31 32.33 26.34
CA GLU A 78 7.23 32.35 25.19
C GLU A 78 6.57 32.62 23.84
N PHE A 79 5.23 32.52 23.74
CA PHE A 79 4.47 32.88 22.53
C PHE A 79 3.26 33.75 22.86
N ASN A 80 3.52 35.06 23.04
CA ASN A 80 2.48 36.06 23.26
C ASN A 80 1.82 36.47 21.95
N PHE A 81 0.78 35.74 21.54
CA PHE A 81 0.02 35.99 20.31
C PHE A 81 -0.83 37.26 20.30
N GLU A 82 -0.98 37.94 21.45
CA GLU A 82 -1.75 39.20 21.55
C GLU A 82 -0.99 40.42 21.03
N LYS A 83 0.30 40.33 20.69
CA LYS A 83 1.12 41.43 20.16
C LYS A 83 1.45 41.30 18.67
N TYR A 84 0.85 40.36 17.96
CA TYR A 84 1.17 40.13 16.53
C TYR A 84 0.56 41.21 15.62
N ASP A 85 -0.43 41.96 16.08
CA ASP A 85 -1.15 42.96 15.28
C ASP A 85 -0.59 44.40 15.42
N GLU A 86 0.50 44.63 16.17
CA GLU A 86 1.03 45.97 16.42
C GLU A 86 2.38 46.30 15.78
N GLU A 87 2.92 45.49 14.87
CA GLU A 87 4.11 45.86 14.09
C GLU A 87 3.75 46.28 12.68
N ASP A 88 3.40 47.54 12.52
CA ASP A 88 3.39 48.27 11.25
C ASP A 88 4.79 48.32 10.61
N ASN A 89 4.84 48.03 9.30
CA ASN A 89 5.93 48.36 8.37
C ASN A 89 7.22 47.54 8.40
N ILE A 90 7.16 46.28 8.02
CA ILE A 90 8.26 45.66 7.28
C ILE A 90 7.67 44.98 6.05
N ASN A 91 8.12 45.37 4.84
CA ASN A 91 7.70 44.82 3.55
C ASN A 91 7.80 43.30 3.56
N PRO A 92 6.72 42.55 3.23
CA PRO A 92 6.81 41.12 3.00
C PRO A 92 7.55 40.91 1.67
N VAL A 93 8.69 40.28 1.71
CA VAL A 93 9.29 39.67 0.54
C VAL A 93 8.36 38.54 0.13
N GLY A 94 7.45 38.84 -0.79
CA GLY A 94 6.44 37.90 -1.25
C GLY A 94 7.07 36.78 -2.05
N ILE A 95 6.76 35.58 -1.66
CA ILE A 95 6.77 34.41 -2.54
C ILE A 95 5.60 34.63 -3.49
N GLY A 96 5.90 34.85 -4.76
CA GLY A 96 4.88 35.02 -5.81
C GLY A 96 4.98 36.37 -6.52
N THR A 97 6.07 36.62 -7.22
CA THR A 97 6.10 37.60 -8.30
C THR A 97 5.25 37.06 -9.46
N VAL A 98 3.93 37.27 -9.37
CA VAL A 98 3.10 37.39 -10.57
C VAL A 98 3.58 38.67 -11.23
N ALA A 99 4.25 38.53 -12.37
CA ALA A 99 4.62 39.66 -13.19
C ALA A 99 3.34 40.39 -13.61
N THR A 100 3.06 41.53 -12.98
CA THR A 100 2.07 42.50 -13.50
C THR A 100 2.62 43.06 -14.79
N LEU A 101 2.13 42.57 -15.92
CA LEU A 101 2.33 43.20 -17.22
C LEU A 101 1.72 44.61 -17.19
N PRO A 102 2.45 45.65 -17.65
CA PRO A 102 1.92 46.99 -17.74
C PRO A 102 0.87 47.03 -18.82
N ASN A 103 -0.23 47.74 -18.52
CA ASN A 103 -1.31 48.26 -19.36
C ASN A 103 -1.18 47.93 -20.84
N LEU A 104 -1.94 46.98 -21.35
CA LEU A 104 -2.20 46.76 -22.74
C LEU A 104 -3.51 47.45 -23.15
N GLY A 105 -3.48 48.79 -23.19
CA GLY A 105 -4.39 49.56 -24.01
C GLY A 105 -3.74 49.73 -25.38
N ASP A 106 -4.46 49.33 -26.43
CA ASP A 106 -4.12 49.32 -27.85
C ASP A 106 -3.36 48.09 -28.40
N LEU A 107 -4.09 46.99 -28.54
CA LEU A 107 -3.91 46.02 -29.64
C LEU A 107 -5.25 45.33 -29.92
N SER A 108 -6.21 46.09 -30.44
CA SER A 108 -7.34 45.56 -31.21
C SER A 108 -6.82 45.36 -32.64
N GLU A 109 -6.90 44.16 -33.09
CA GLU A 109 -6.96 43.61 -34.45
C GLU A 109 -5.90 42.52 -34.68
N ASN A 110 -6.45 41.32 -34.93
CA ASN A 110 -5.77 40.09 -35.34
C ASN A 110 -5.20 39.14 -34.24
N VAL A 111 -6.00 38.85 -33.23
CA VAL A 111 -5.89 37.54 -32.57
C VAL A 111 -6.92 36.61 -33.23
N GLN A 112 -6.48 35.81 -34.18
CA GLN A 112 -7.20 34.58 -34.52
C GLN A 112 -7.19 33.72 -33.25
N ILE A 113 -8.36 33.63 -32.63
CA ILE A 113 -8.63 32.62 -31.60
C ILE A 113 -8.48 31.29 -32.32
N ARG A 114 -7.32 30.65 -32.21
CA ARG A 114 -7.24 29.24 -32.42
C ARG A 114 -8.18 28.66 -31.39
N THR A 115 -9.23 28.01 -31.82
CA THR A 115 -9.93 27.00 -31.04
C THR A 115 -8.93 25.90 -30.82
N GLU A 116 -8.15 26.03 -29.77
CA GLU A 116 -7.34 24.94 -29.23
C GLU A 116 -8.35 23.86 -28.88
N GLY A 117 -8.03 22.61 -29.26
CA GLY A 117 -8.73 21.43 -28.75
C GLY A 117 -8.65 21.41 -27.22
N PRO A 118 -9.35 20.50 -26.57
CA PRO A 118 -9.31 20.42 -25.12
C PRO A 118 -7.87 20.59 -24.62
N ASP A 119 -7.71 21.43 -23.60
CA ASP A 119 -6.40 21.73 -23.02
C ASP A 119 -5.72 20.40 -22.67
N SER A 120 -4.41 20.26 -22.89
CA SER A 120 -3.71 18.99 -22.62
C SER A 120 -3.92 18.52 -21.17
N ASP A 121 -4.16 19.46 -20.26
CA ASP A 121 -4.40 19.20 -18.84
C ASP A 121 -5.80 18.57 -18.60
N GLU A 122 -6.80 18.86 -19.44
CA GLU A 122 -8.12 18.21 -19.36
C GLU A 122 -8.10 16.76 -19.89
N GLU A 123 -7.17 16.40 -20.77
CA GLU A 123 -7.03 15.01 -21.24
C GLU A 123 -6.36 14.11 -20.19
N ASP A 124 -5.47 14.64 -19.35
CA ASP A 124 -4.78 13.92 -18.29
C ASP A 124 -5.69 13.64 -17.07
N ASP A 125 -6.79 14.40 -16.92
CA ASP A 125 -7.82 14.20 -15.90
C ASP A 125 -8.76 13.01 -16.22
N ILE A 126 -8.66 12.42 -17.42
CA ILE A 126 -9.57 11.36 -17.87
C ILE A 126 -8.88 10.00 -17.82
N ILE A 127 -9.39 9.11 -16.96
CA ILE A 127 -8.97 7.70 -16.91
C ILE A 127 -9.63 6.94 -18.07
N LYS A 128 -8.82 6.44 -18.99
CA LYS A 128 -9.31 5.68 -20.15
C LYS A 128 -9.62 4.23 -19.77
N PRO A 129 -10.55 3.54 -20.48
CA PRO A 129 -10.89 2.15 -20.19
C PRO A 129 -9.72 1.16 -20.35
N ASN A 130 -8.66 1.55 -21.08
CA ASN A 130 -7.45 0.75 -21.29
C ASN A 130 -6.30 1.13 -20.34
N ASP A 131 -6.55 2.02 -19.38
CA ASP A 131 -5.58 2.37 -18.35
C ASP A 131 -5.62 1.40 -17.17
N ASN A 132 -4.46 1.04 -16.67
CA ASN A 132 -4.31 0.42 -15.36
C ASN A 132 -4.01 1.50 -14.32
N LEU A 133 -4.56 1.36 -13.13
CA LEU A 133 -4.08 2.15 -12.00
C LEU A 133 -2.95 1.40 -11.29
N LEU A 134 -1.93 2.14 -10.84
CA LEU A 134 -0.94 1.64 -9.91
C LEU A 134 -1.01 2.49 -8.64
N LEU A 135 -1.38 1.87 -7.54
CA LEU A 135 -1.44 2.46 -6.21
C LEU A 135 -0.06 2.35 -5.57
N VAL A 136 0.44 3.45 -5.04
CA VAL A 136 1.80 3.54 -4.50
C VAL A 136 1.77 4.25 -3.15
N GLY A 137 2.24 3.57 -2.11
CA GLY A 137 2.47 4.17 -0.80
C GLY A 137 3.85 4.82 -0.77
N HIS A 138 3.89 6.14 -0.95
CA HIS A 138 5.11 6.94 -0.96
C HIS A 138 5.30 7.65 0.38
N VAL A 139 6.52 7.58 0.90
CA VAL A 139 6.92 8.29 2.11
C VAL A 139 8.06 9.22 1.77
N GLU A 140 7.84 10.52 1.94
CA GLU A 140 8.85 11.55 1.71
C GLU A 140 9.02 12.40 2.97
N SER A 141 10.19 12.28 3.60
CA SER A 141 10.48 12.93 4.89
C SER A 141 9.45 12.57 5.95
N ASP A 142 8.61 13.52 6.36
CA ASP A 142 7.56 13.35 7.37
C ASP A 142 6.17 13.16 6.73
N ALA A 143 6.05 13.26 5.40
CA ALA A 143 4.80 13.09 4.68
C ALA A 143 4.64 11.64 4.20
N SER A 144 3.43 11.13 4.32
CA SER A 144 3.01 9.86 3.75
C SER A 144 1.89 10.11 2.76
N ILE A 145 2.00 9.54 1.58
CA ILE A 145 1.11 9.85 0.46
C ILE A 145 0.70 8.53 -0.21
N LEU A 146 -0.57 8.40 -0.56
CA LEU A 146 -1.04 7.41 -1.52
C LEU A 146 -1.09 8.08 -2.88
N GLU A 147 -0.21 7.70 -3.78
CA GLU A 147 -0.18 8.18 -5.16
C GLU A 147 -0.92 7.19 -6.06
N VAL A 148 -1.80 7.70 -6.91
CA VAL A 148 -2.54 6.93 -7.91
C VAL A 148 -1.95 7.25 -9.28
N TYR A 149 -1.17 6.30 -9.82
CA TYR A 149 -0.58 6.40 -11.14
C TYR A 149 -1.49 5.82 -12.21
N ILE A 150 -1.49 6.43 -13.38
CA ILE A 150 -1.99 5.85 -14.62
C ILE A 150 -0.84 5.12 -15.32
N TYR A 151 -1.09 3.89 -15.73
CA TYR A 151 -0.20 3.13 -16.58
C TYR A 151 -0.92 2.59 -17.80
N ASN A 152 -0.48 3.02 -18.98
CA ASN A 152 -0.97 2.52 -20.25
C ASN A 152 0.23 2.07 -21.12
N LYS A 153 0.39 0.75 -21.26
CA LYS A 153 1.49 0.19 -22.05
C LYS A 153 1.38 0.48 -23.53
N GLU A 154 0.16 0.64 -24.05
CA GLU A 154 -0.09 0.86 -25.47
C GLU A 154 0.24 2.28 -25.91
N GLU A 155 0.01 3.26 -25.02
CA GLU A 155 0.31 4.68 -25.22
C GLU A 155 1.66 5.08 -24.62
N ASP A 156 2.38 4.14 -23.99
CA ASP A 156 3.65 4.36 -23.25
C ASP A 156 3.54 5.48 -22.22
N SER A 157 2.38 5.57 -21.55
CA SER A 157 2.11 6.58 -20.54
C SER A 157 2.23 6.04 -19.12
N PHE A 158 2.90 6.82 -18.26
CA PHE A 158 3.07 6.55 -16.84
C PHE A 158 3.22 7.88 -16.09
N TYR A 159 2.19 8.27 -15.33
CA TYR A 159 2.16 9.54 -14.60
C TYR A 159 1.27 9.44 -13.38
N VAL A 160 1.43 10.36 -12.42
CA VAL A 160 0.55 10.51 -11.25
C VAL A 160 -0.71 11.22 -11.70
N HIS A 161 -1.87 10.59 -11.51
CA HIS A 161 -3.16 11.21 -11.77
C HIS A 161 -3.61 12.08 -10.60
N HIS A 162 -3.60 11.52 -9.39
CA HIS A 162 -3.90 12.24 -8.16
C HIS A 162 -3.23 11.56 -6.97
N ASP A 163 -3.23 12.26 -5.83
CA ASP A 163 -2.64 11.78 -4.59
C ASP A 163 -3.56 12.05 -3.39
N ILE A 164 -3.38 11.25 -2.35
CA ILE A 164 -4.11 11.35 -1.09
C ILE A 164 -3.09 11.40 0.05
N ILE A 165 -3.16 12.45 0.88
CA ILE A 165 -2.28 12.60 2.05
C ILE A 165 -2.74 11.64 3.15
N LEU A 166 -1.80 10.85 3.67
CA LEU A 166 -2.05 9.86 4.70
C LEU A 166 -1.57 10.35 6.07
N PRO A 167 -2.31 10.06 7.16
CA PRO A 167 -1.94 10.50 8.50
C PRO A 167 -0.85 9.64 9.18
N TRP A 168 -0.38 8.58 8.52
CA TRP A 168 0.62 7.64 9.05
C TRP A 168 1.31 6.89 7.92
N PHE A 169 2.45 6.26 8.25
CA PHE A 169 3.29 5.51 7.33
C PHE A 169 2.56 4.26 6.79
N PRO A 170 2.25 4.16 5.47
CA PRO A 170 1.62 3.00 4.86
C PRO A 170 2.62 1.84 4.76
N LEU A 171 2.16 0.61 5.01
CA LEU A 171 2.98 -0.61 4.90
C LEU A 171 2.43 -1.60 3.89
N CYS A 172 1.12 -1.60 3.68
CA CYS A 172 0.45 -2.49 2.73
C CYS A 172 -0.77 -1.84 2.11
N ILE A 173 -1.05 -2.26 0.87
CA ILE A 173 -2.16 -1.80 0.04
C ILE A 173 -2.88 -3.02 -0.53
N GLU A 174 -4.21 -3.02 -0.46
CA GLU A 174 -5.06 -4.01 -1.13
C GLU A 174 -6.25 -3.33 -1.79
N TRP A 175 -6.48 -3.60 -3.07
CA TRP A 175 -7.62 -3.07 -3.81
C TRP A 175 -8.88 -3.91 -3.54
N LEU A 176 -10.03 -3.23 -3.41
CA LEU A 176 -11.33 -3.82 -3.12
C LEU A 176 -12.35 -3.35 -4.15
N SER A 177 -13.19 -4.27 -4.66
CA SER A 177 -14.38 -3.91 -5.42
C SER A 177 -15.67 -3.93 -4.59
N HIS A 178 -15.59 -4.34 -3.32
CA HIS A 178 -16.74 -4.40 -2.43
C HIS A 178 -16.93 -3.08 -1.68
N ASP A 179 -18.05 -2.41 -1.94
CA ASP A 179 -18.48 -1.23 -1.20
C ASP A 179 -19.65 -1.58 -0.26
N PRO A 180 -19.48 -1.46 1.06
CA PRO A 180 -20.57 -1.73 2.01
C PRO A 180 -21.76 -0.77 1.87
N SER A 181 -21.58 0.37 1.23
CA SER A 181 -22.61 1.41 1.06
C SER A 181 -23.38 1.32 -0.26
N ASP A 182 -22.81 0.65 -1.28
CA ASP A 182 -23.37 0.52 -2.61
C ASP A 182 -23.30 -0.94 -3.09
N PRO A 183 -24.41 -1.52 -3.58
CA PRO A 183 -24.42 -2.88 -4.15
C PRO A 183 -23.66 -2.98 -5.50
N SER A 184 -23.33 -1.86 -6.14
CA SER A 184 -22.49 -1.86 -7.33
C SER A 184 -21.01 -2.05 -6.96
N PRO A 185 -20.19 -2.65 -7.86
CA PRO A 185 -18.76 -2.74 -7.61
C PRO A 185 -18.12 -1.36 -7.42
N GLY A 186 -17.45 -1.17 -6.31
CA GLY A 186 -16.69 0.05 -6.01
C GLY A 186 -15.24 -0.02 -6.52
N ASN A 187 -14.53 1.10 -6.37
CA ASN A 187 -13.11 1.22 -6.65
C ASN A 187 -12.40 1.73 -5.38
N LEU A 188 -12.20 0.83 -4.43
CA LEU A 188 -11.73 1.13 -3.09
C LEU A 188 -10.31 0.61 -2.86
N CYS A 189 -9.59 1.27 -1.96
CA CYS A 189 -8.25 0.89 -1.54
C CYS A 189 -8.18 0.75 -0.02
N ALA A 190 -7.90 -0.45 0.49
CA ALA A 190 -7.60 -0.66 1.89
C ALA A 190 -6.11 -0.44 2.16
N LEU A 191 -5.79 0.38 3.15
CA LEU A 191 -4.45 0.72 3.60
C LEU A 191 -4.22 0.24 5.03
N GLY A 192 -3.17 -0.54 5.21
CA GLY A 192 -2.60 -0.87 6.50
C GLY A 192 -1.24 -0.20 6.68
N GLY A 193 -0.87 0.11 7.91
CA GLY A 193 0.39 0.80 8.18
C GLY A 193 0.79 0.79 9.66
N MET A 194 1.57 1.78 10.07
CA MET A 194 2.03 1.90 11.46
C MET A 194 0.89 2.11 12.46
N ASP A 195 -0.28 2.53 11.98
CA ASP A 195 -1.48 2.60 12.81
C ASP A 195 -2.22 1.26 12.82
N PRO A 196 -2.73 0.78 13.96
CA PRO A 196 -3.50 -0.47 14.04
C PRO A 196 -4.90 -0.39 13.40
N VAL A 197 -5.34 0.78 12.95
CA VAL A 197 -6.63 1.00 12.28
C VAL A 197 -6.42 1.01 10.78
N ILE A 198 -7.08 0.09 10.07
CA ILE A 198 -7.07 0.03 8.62
C ILE A 198 -8.00 1.13 8.09
N GLN A 199 -7.55 1.88 7.10
CA GLN A 199 -8.35 2.89 6.41
C GLN A 199 -8.69 2.43 5.00
N VAL A 200 -9.93 2.64 4.59
CA VAL A 200 -10.38 2.33 3.23
C VAL A 200 -10.76 3.63 2.54
N TRP A 201 -10.13 3.86 1.38
CA TRP A 201 -10.25 5.09 0.59
C TRP A 201 -10.97 4.81 -0.72
N ASP A 202 -11.78 5.76 -1.17
CA ASP A 202 -12.43 5.71 -2.47
C ASP A 202 -11.50 6.35 -3.51
N LEU A 203 -11.09 5.56 -4.50
CA LEU A 203 -10.17 6.00 -5.57
C LEU A 203 -10.88 6.80 -6.68
N ASP A 204 -12.19 6.80 -6.69
CA ASP A 204 -13.01 7.58 -7.63
C ASP A 204 -13.33 8.98 -7.08
N ILE A 205 -12.66 9.39 -5.98
CA ILE A 205 -12.79 10.71 -5.36
C ILE A 205 -11.39 11.33 -5.21
N GLU A 206 -11.17 12.44 -5.92
CA GLU A 206 -9.95 13.23 -5.77
C GLU A 206 -10.04 14.19 -4.58
N ASN A 207 -8.89 14.58 -4.03
CA ASN A 207 -8.77 15.50 -2.90
C ASN A 207 -9.53 15.03 -1.64
N CYS A 208 -9.64 13.70 -1.46
CA CYS A 208 -10.32 13.13 -0.32
C CYS A 208 -9.49 13.33 0.96
N LEU A 209 -10.06 13.99 1.98
CA LEU A 209 -9.39 14.25 3.26
C LEU A 209 -9.73 13.21 4.35
N GLU A 210 -10.77 12.43 4.15
CA GLU A 210 -11.21 11.39 5.08
C GLU A 210 -11.42 10.06 4.34
N PRO A 211 -11.02 8.93 4.92
CA PRO A 211 -11.29 7.63 4.32
C PRO A 211 -12.80 7.36 4.26
N ALA A 212 -13.24 6.59 3.25
CA ALA A 212 -14.63 6.18 3.09
C ALA A 212 -15.14 5.44 4.36
N PHE A 213 -14.31 4.56 4.92
CA PHE A 213 -14.57 3.95 6.23
C PHE A 213 -13.27 3.43 6.88
N LYS A 214 -13.37 3.05 8.15
CA LYS A 214 -12.24 2.54 8.95
C LYS A 214 -12.58 1.19 9.55
N LEU A 215 -11.62 0.26 9.52
CA LEU A 215 -11.73 -1.03 10.19
C LEU A 215 -10.91 -0.99 11.48
N GLY A 216 -11.60 -1.18 12.60
CA GLY A 216 -11.00 -1.07 13.92
C GLY A 216 -11.20 0.28 14.59
N LYS A 217 -10.87 0.32 15.88
CA LYS A 217 -11.00 1.54 16.72
C LYS A 217 -9.96 1.50 17.83
N LYS A 218 -9.23 2.61 18.01
CA LYS A 218 -8.36 2.81 19.17
C LYS A 218 -9.19 2.93 20.47
N PRO A 219 -8.66 2.49 21.62
CA PRO A 219 -9.34 2.66 22.89
C PRO A 219 -9.41 4.16 23.24
N ASN A 220 -10.55 4.61 23.75
CA ASN A 220 -10.70 5.99 24.23
C ASN A 220 -11.20 5.97 25.67
N LYS A 221 -10.30 6.35 26.61
CA LYS A 221 -10.59 6.38 28.08
C LYS A 221 -11.72 7.37 28.41
N LYS A 222 -11.81 8.52 27.71
CA LYS A 222 -12.84 9.54 27.95
C LYS A 222 -14.22 9.07 27.50
N LYS A 223 -14.31 8.44 26.32
CA LYS A 223 -15.56 7.88 25.76
C LYS A 223 -15.84 6.44 26.25
N LYS A 224 -14.96 5.84 27.07
CA LYS A 224 -15.03 4.44 27.55
C LYS A 224 -15.20 3.43 26.42
N THR A 225 -14.65 3.72 25.24
CA THR A 225 -14.66 2.78 24.13
C THR A 225 -13.50 1.81 24.27
N LYS A 226 -13.78 0.52 24.07
CA LYS A 226 -12.75 -0.52 24.02
C LYS A 226 -12.10 -0.54 22.65
N ARG A 227 -10.87 -1.05 22.57
CA ARG A 227 -10.21 -1.36 21.33
C ARG A 227 -11.02 -2.37 20.53
N VAL A 228 -11.12 -2.16 19.23
CA VAL A 228 -11.65 -3.11 18.25
C VAL A 228 -10.56 -3.26 17.18
N GLY A 229 -10.11 -4.47 16.90
CA GLY A 229 -9.06 -4.73 15.93
C GLY A 229 -7.67 -4.91 16.54
N HIS A 230 -6.66 -4.71 15.71
CA HIS A 230 -5.26 -4.92 16.05
C HIS A 230 -4.75 -4.03 17.17
N LYS A 231 -3.62 -4.44 17.78
CA LYS A 231 -2.96 -3.69 18.85
C LYS A 231 -1.74 -2.92 18.35
N ASP A 232 -1.21 -3.32 17.20
CA ASP A 232 0.02 -2.83 16.62
C ASP A 232 -0.13 -2.68 15.11
N ALA A 233 0.91 -2.25 14.42
CA ALA A 233 0.98 -2.01 13.00
C ALA A 233 0.38 -3.14 12.15
N VAL A 234 -0.29 -2.78 11.07
CA VAL A 234 -0.83 -3.72 10.07
C VAL A 234 0.20 -3.86 8.95
N LEU A 235 0.75 -5.06 8.78
CA LEU A 235 1.88 -5.33 7.91
C LEU A 235 1.48 -5.83 6.53
N ASP A 236 0.36 -6.56 6.43
CA ASP A 236 -0.16 -7.03 5.15
C ASP A 236 -1.68 -7.17 5.18
N LEU A 237 -2.29 -7.04 3.99
CA LEU A 237 -3.71 -7.17 3.73
C LEU A 237 -3.93 -8.16 2.60
N SER A 238 -5.03 -8.91 2.66
CA SER A 238 -5.46 -9.76 1.57
C SER A 238 -6.98 -9.77 1.48
N TRP A 239 -7.52 -9.40 0.33
CA TRP A 239 -8.95 -9.41 0.08
C TRP A 239 -9.42 -10.74 -0.48
N ASN A 240 -10.54 -11.23 0.03
CA ASN A 240 -11.16 -12.47 -0.42
C ASN A 240 -12.04 -12.22 -1.65
N ARG A 241 -11.52 -12.57 -2.83
CA ARG A 241 -12.25 -12.36 -4.10
C ARG A 241 -13.49 -13.26 -4.25
N ASN A 242 -13.60 -14.35 -3.48
CA ASN A 242 -14.74 -15.27 -3.51
C ASN A 242 -15.82 -14.87 -2.48
N PHE A 243 -15.41 -14.32 -1.33
CA PHE A 243 -16.29 -13.71 -0.33
C PHE A 243 -15.94 -12.23 -0.22
N THR A 244 -16.50 -11.42 -1.11
CA THR A 244 -16.10 -10.03 -1.32
C THR A 244 -16.24 -9.13 -0.08
N HIS A 245 -17.09 -9.50 0.87
CA HIS A 245 -17.24 -8.81 2.16
C HIS A 245 -16.15 -9.17 3.18
N VAL A 246 -15.17 -10.04 2.83
CA VAL A 246 -14.12 -10.51 3.77
C VAL A 246 -12.76 -9.96 3.39
N LEU A 247 -12.08 -9.32 4.36
CA LEU A 247 -10.69 -8.87 4.28
C LEU A 247 -9.89 -9.53 5.40
N ALA A 248 -8.69 -10.03 5.10
CA ALA A 248 -7.72 -10.48 6.11
C ALA A 248 -6.65 -9.41 6.33
N SER A 249 -6.21 -9.26 7.58
CA SER A 249 -5.09 -8.39 7.95
C SER A 249 -4.10 -9.13 8.86
N GLY A 250 -2.81 -9.00 8.57
CA GLY A 250 -1.70 -9.48 9.39
C GLY A 250 -1.04 -8.33 10.12
N SER A 251 -0.64 -8.55 11.37
CA SER A 251 -0.14 -7.48 12.21
C SER A 251 1.13 -7.84 12.97
N ALA A 252 1.83 -6.79 13.37
CA ALA A 252 2.95 -6.85 14.30
C ALA A 252 2.53 -7.34 15.71
N ASP A 253 1.22 -7.36 16.00
CA ASP A 253 0.69 -7.93 17.25
C ASP A 253 0.61 -9.47 17.24
N SER A 254 1.25 -10.11 16.26
CA SER A 254 1.32 -11.58 16.09
C SER A 254 -0.05 -12.23 15.86
N THR A 255 -0.99 -11.52 15.26
CA THR A 255 -2.32 -12.03 14.94
C THR A 255 -2.74 -11.75 13.52
N VAL A 256 -3.66 -12.58 13.01
CA VAL A 256 -4.44 -12.30 11.81
C VAL A 256 -5.87 -12.06 12.21
N LEU A 257 -6.49 -11.02 11.66
CA LEU A 257 -7.91 -10.74 11.81
C LEU A 257 -8.61 -10.87 10.46
N LEU A 258 -9.78 -11.52 10.50
CA LEU A 258 -10.70 -11.55 9.36
C LEU A 258 -11.82 -10.54 9.63
N TRP A 259 -11.95 -9.57 8.77
CA TRP A 259 -12.92 -8.49 8.87
C TRP A 259 -14.15 -8.78 8.04
N ASP A 260 -15.30 -8.49 8.59
CA ASP A 260 -16.53 -8.32 7.83
C ASP A 260 -16.63 -6.85 7.43
N LEU A 261 -16.50 -6.57 6.14
CA LEU A 261 -16.50 -5.20 5.60
C LEU A 261 -17.86 -4.52 5.78
N ASP A 262 -18.98 -5.26 5.70
CA ASP A 262 -20.32 -4.73 5.86
C ASP A 262 -20.57 -4.26 7.31
N GLN A 263 -19.98 -4.95 8.29
CA GLN A 263 -20.13 -4.61 9.70
C GLN A 263 -18.98 -3.72 10.23
N GLY A 264 -17.86 -3.64 9.51
CA GLY A 264 -16.65 -2.93 9.94
C GLY A 264 -16.02 -3.50 11.21
N THR A 265 -16.24 -4.79 11.50
CA THR A 265 -15.78 -5.46 12.73
C THR A 265 -15.05 -6.75 12.43
N PRO A 266 -14.04 -7.14 13.26
CA PRO A 266 -13.38 -8.41 13.09
C PRO A 266 -14.31 -9.56 13.51
N HIS A 267 -14.46 -10.54 12.63
CA HIS A 267 -15.24 -11.74 12.85
C HIS A 267 -14.42 -12.87 13.47
N THR A 268 -13.21 -13.10 12.93
CA THR A 268 -12.34 -14.21 13.35
C THR A 268 -10.95 -13.71 13.65
N LYS A 269 -10.32 -14.27 14.69
CA LYS A 269 -8.94 -14.03 15.05
C LYS A 269 -8.15 -15.34 14.98
N ILE A 270 -7.00 -15.31 14.30
CA ILE A 270 -6.01 -16.39 14.25
C ILE A 270 -4.78 -15.90 15.03
N ASP A 271 -4.40 -16.60 16.10
CA ASP A 271 -3.34 -16.21 17.03
C ASP A 271 -2.32 -17.32 17.30
N CYS A 272 -2.10 -18.17 16.30
CA CYS A 272 -1.14 -19.29 16.39
C CYS A 272 0.32 -18.87 16.12
N PHE A 273 0.61 -17.60 15.95
CA PHE A 273 1.93 -17.07 15.60
C PHE A 273 2.72 -16.68 16.86
N GLN A 274 4.06 -16.84 16.80
CA GLN A 274 4.96 -16.47 17.90
C GLN A 274 5.63 -15.11 17.69
N ASP A 275 5.51 -14.54 16.48
CA ASP A 275 6.03 -13.24 16.11
C ASP A 275 5.12 -12.59 15.06
N LYS A 276 5.48 -11.41 14.58
CA LYS A 276 4.74 -10.60 13.59
C LYS A 276 4.29 -11.42 12.39
N VAL A 277 3.11 -11.14 11.88
CA VAL A 277 2.61 -11.70 10.64
C VAL A 277 2.91 -10.73 9.50
N GLN A 278 3.90 -11.08 8.68
CA GLN A 278 4.51 -10.21 7.68
C GLN A 278 3.81 -10.24 6.34
N SER A 279 3.20 -11.37 5.97
CA SER A 279 2.55 -11.51 4.66
C SER A 279 1.35 -12.47 4.71
N LEU A 280 0.34 -12.18 3.91
CA LEU A 280 -0.91 -12.93 3.79
C LEU A 280 -1.31 -13.13 2.34
N ALA A 281 -1.98 -14.23 2.04
CA ALA A 281 -2.68 -14.39 0.77
C ALA A 281 -3.88 -15.34 0.92
N PHE A 282 -5.09 -14.90 0.55
CA PHE A 282 -6.21 -15.80 0.35
C PHE A 282 -5.98 -16.71 -0.85
N HIS A 283 -6.45 -17.94 -0.72
CA HIS A 283 -6.38 -18.87 -1.83
C HIS A 283 -7.30 -18.42 -2.99
N PRO A 284 -6.82 -18.41 -4.25
CA PRO A 284 -7.58 -17.84 -5.37
C PRO A 284 -8.88 -18.59 -5.69
N LEU A 285 -8.99 -19.88 -5.34
CA LEU A 285 -10.16 -20.71 -5.64
C LEU A 285 -10.91 -21.17 -4.38
N GLU A 286 -10.23 -21.37 -3.26
CA GLU A 286 -10.81 -21.86 -2.01
C GLU A 286 -10.99 -20.68 -1.04
N ALA A 287 -12.19 -20.13 -1.00
CA ALA A 287 -12.51 -18.91 -0.24
C ALA A 287 -12.16 -18.96 1.26
N GLN A 288 -11.99 -20.15 1.82
CA GLN A 288 -11.79 -20.35 3.27
C GLN A 288 -10.34 -20.66 3.62
N THR A 289 -9.46 -20.74 2.64
CA THR A 289 -8.05 -21.08 2.81
C THR A 289 -7.19 -19.83 2.75
N LEU A 290 -6.38 -19.61 3.79
CA LEU A 290 -5.46 -18.49 3.91
C LEU A 290 -4.05 -19.03 4.14
N VAL A 291 -3.05 -18.53 3.40
CA VAL A 291 -1.65 -18.69 3.73
C VAL A 291 -1.14 -17.44 4.44
N SER A 292 -0.32 -17.63 5.46
CA SER A 292 0.30 -16.55 6.24
C SER A 292 1.78 -16.83 6.45
N GLY A 293 2.63 -15.81 6.32
CA GLY A 293 4.05 -15.82 6.62
C GLY A 293 4.34 -14.99 7.86
N SER A 294 5.14 -15.53 8.76
CA SER A 294 5.46 -14.87 10.03
C SER A 294 6.98 -14.73 10.23
N CYS A 295 7.37 -13.69 10.98
CA CYS A 295 8.74 -13.51 11.45
C CYS A 295 9.19 -14.60 12.44
N ASP A 296 8.31 -15.52 12.84
CA ASP A 296 8.70 -16.74 13.57
C ASP A 296 9.34 -17.83 12.67
N GLY A 297 9.56 -17.50 11.39
CA GLY A 297 10.23 -18.37 10.40
C GLY A 297 9.34 -19.42 9.77
N GLN A 298 8.01 -19.33 9.95
CA GLN A 298 7.06 -20.29 9.42
C GLN A 298 6.00 -19.66 8.52
N ALA A 299 5.72 -20.32 7.40
CA ALA A 299 4.50 -20.10 6.65
C ALA A 299 3.44 -21.12 7.09
N ARG A 300 2.20 -20.66 7.29
CA ARG A 300 1.08 -21.49 7.73
C ARG A 300 -0.08 -21.39 6.75
N VAL A 301 -0.69 -22.54 6.45
CA VAL A 301 -1.96 -22.60 5.72
C VAL A 301 -3.05 -22.98 6.71
N SER A 302 -4.04 -22.12 6.84
CA SER A 302 -5.14 -22.24 7.80
C SER A 302 -6.50 -22.25 7.09
N ASP A 303 -7.45 -23.02 7.64
CA ASP A 303 -8.87 -22.90 7.28
C ASP A 303 -9.49 -21.82 8.19
N CYS A 304 -10.04 -20.77 7.60
CA CYS A 304 -10.63 -19.63 8.32
C CYS A 304 -11.83 -20.02 9.22
N ARG A 305 -12.43 -21.18 9.01
CA ARG A 305 -13.53 -21.72 9.84
C ARG A 305 -13.02 -22.41 11.12
N THR A 306 -11.80 -22.92 11.08
CA THR A 306 -11.16 -23.66 12.16
C THR A 306 -9.74 -23.11 12.38
N PRO A 307 -9.61 -21.91 12.96
CA PRO A 307 -8.35 -21.16 13.02
C PRO A 307 -7.23 -21.87 13.81
N GLU A 308 -7.58 -22.80 14.69
CA GLU A 308 -6.60 -23.62 15.43
C GLU A 308 -5.94 -24.72 14.54
N ALA A 309 -6.63 -25.12 13.44
CA ALA A 309 -6.12 -26.15 12.54
C ALA A 309 -5.29 -25.51 11.43
N HIS A 310 -3.99 -25.73 11.43
CA HIS A 310 -3.08 -25.26 10.40
C HIS A 310 -1.99 -26.29 10.10
N ARG A 311 -1.41 -26.17 8.89
CA ARG A 311 -0.16 -26.81 8.51
C ARG A 311 0.93 -25.75 8.39
N ALA A 312 2.15 -26.09 8.76
CA ALA A 312 3.25 -25.13 8.77
C ALA A 312 4.51 -25.68 8.08
N TRP A 313 5.23 -24.78 7.41
CA TRP A 313 6.52 -25.05 6.77
C TRP A 313 7.51 -23.97 7.16
N SER A 314 8.78 -24.36 7.39
CA SER A 314 9.85 -23.42 7.75
C SER A 314 10.80 -23.19 6.57
N LEU A 315 11.25 -21.93 6.41
CA LEU A 315 12.26 -21.56 5.41
C LEU A 315 13.47 -20.82 6.06
N GLY A 316 13.46 -20.62 7.32
CA GLY A 316 14.56 -19.92 8.02
C GLY A 316 14.07 -18.90 9.04
N PRO A 317 14.82 -17.81 9.28
CA PRO A 317 14.54 -16.94 10.42
C PRO A 317 13.21 -16.19 10.31
N GLU A 318 12.93 -15.58 9.17
CA GLU A 318 11.74 -14.73 8.99
C GLU A 318 11.17 -14.93 7.59
N ILE A 319 9.85 -15.09 7.48
CA ILE A 319 9.17 -15.15 6.18
C ILE A 319 8.77 -13.74 5.77
N GLU A 320 9.23 -13.32 4.59
CA GLU A 320 8.95 -11.99 4.04
C GLU A 320 7.68 -11.95 3.19
N ARG A 321 7.53 -12.92 2.26
CA ARG A 321 6.38 -12.96 1.36
C ARG A 321 5.86 -14.39 1.19
N VAL A 322 4.53 -14.47 1.03
CA VAL A 322 3.83 -15.71 0.65
C VAL A 322 2.87 -15.41 -0.51
N VAL A 323 2.89 -16.27 -1.54
CA VAL A 323 2.06 -16.09 -2.74
C VAL A 323 1.55 -17.43 -3.25
N TRP A 324 0.25 -17.57 -3.50
CA TRP A 324 -0.33 -18.77 -4.10
C TRP A 324 0.05 -18.93 -5.58
N ALA A 325 0.31 -20.16 -5.99
CA ALA A 325 0.49 -20.48 -7.39
C ALA A 325 -0.88 -20.69 -8.06
N THR A 326 -1.37 -19.67 -8.78
CA THR A 326 -2.68 -19.69 -9.42
C THR A 326 -2.87 -20.86 -10.41
N GLN A 327 -1.76 -21.35 -10.99
CA GLN A 327 -1.77 -22.48 -11.94
C GLN A 327 -1.75 -23.84 -11.25
N ASN A 328 -1.40 -23.92 -9.98
CA ASN A 328 -1.45 -25.13 -9.17
C ASN A 328 -2.00 -24.81 -7.78
N PRO A 329 -3.30 -25.06 -7.55
CA PRO A 329 -3.98 -24.65 -6.34
C PRO A 329 -3.45 -25.28 -5.05
N PHE A 330 -2.63 -26.34 -5.15
CA PHE A 330 -2.02 -26.95 -3.98
C PHE A 330 -0.66 -26.37 -3.62
N CYS A 331 -0.16 -25.41 -4.41
CA CYS A 331 1.18 -24.87 -4.22
C CYS A 331 1.15 -23.38 -3.90
N PHE A 332 2.06 -22.98 -3.01
CA PHE A 332 2.41 -21.59 -2.76
C PHE A 332 3.93 -21.43 -2.72
N ALA A 333 4.39 -20.23 -3.05
CA ALA A 333 5.78 -19.83 -2.86
C ALA A 333 5.93 -19.00 -1.60
N MET A 334 7.07 -19.13 -0.93
CA MET A 334 7.46 -18.30 0.21
C MET A 334 8.89 -17.81 0.06
N SER A 335 9.17 -16.60 0.53
CA SER A 335 10.52 -16.02 0.59
C SER A 335 10.90 -15.63 2.01
N ASN A 336 12.19 -15.42 2.23
CA ASN A 336 12.70 -15.07 3.54
C ASN A 336 13.73 -13.92 3.51
N ASN A 337 14.10 -13.44 4.71
CA ASN A 337 15.06 -12.36 4.93
C ASN A 337 16.52 -12.73 4.63
N THR A 338 16.82 -14.00 4.33
CA THR A 338 18.17 -14.48 3.96
C THR A 338 18.35 -14.73 2.47
N GLY A 339 17.42 -14.29 1.63
CA GLY A 339 17.51 -14.40 0.16
C GLY A 339 17.00 -15.72 -0.41
N LYS A 340 16.35 -16.57 0.39
CA LYS A 340 15.83 -17.85 -0.07
C LYS A 340 14.38 -17.73 -0.53
N VAL A 341 14.04 -18.55 -1.53
CA VAL A 341 12.67 -18.77 -2.00
C VAL A 341 12.40 -20.27 -2.02
N ALA A 342 11.21 -20.67 -1.58
CA ALA A 342 10.79 -22.07 -1.64
C ALA A 342 9.41 -22.20 -2.28
N MET A 343 9.17 -23.30 -2.98
CA MET A 343 7.86 -23.72 -3.41
C MET A 343 7.39 -24.86 -2.52
N VAL A 344 6.20 -24.73 -2.00
CA VAL A 344 5.57 -25.72 -1.11
C VAL A 344 4.33 -26.30 -1.80
N ASP A 345 4.20 -27.61 -1.75
CA ASP A 345 2.94 -28.30 -2.03
C ASP A 345 2.26 -28.65 -0.70
N CYS A 346 1.09 -28.10 -0.44
CA CYS A 346 0.36 -28.27 0.82
C CYS A 346 0.04 -29.72 1.19
N ARG A 347 0.16 -30.66 0.25
CA ARG A 347 -0.07 -32.10 0.47
C ARG A 347 1.14 -32.80 1.08
N HIS A 348 2.33 -32.17 1.02
CA HIS A 348 3.60 -32.70 1.49
C HIS A 348 4.16 -31.86 2.65
N ASP A 349 4.98 -32.46 3.48
CA ASP A 349 5.58 -31.80 4.64
C ASP A 349 6.88 -31.04 4.29
N GLU A 350 7.54 -31.44 3.19
CA GLU A 350 8.77 -30.82 2.71
C GLU A 350 8.49 -29.93 1.50
N PRO A 351 9.22 -28.81 1.33
CA PRO A 351 9.15 -28.00 0.12
C PRO A 351 9.49 -28.81 -1.14
N VAL A 352 8.83 -28.49 -2.25
CA VAL A 352 9.12 -29.09 -3.57
C VAL A 352 10.54 -28.77 -4.01
N TRP A 353 10.96 -27.53 -3.78
CA TRP A 353 12.33 -27.04 -3.96
C TRP A 353 12.59 -25.83 -3.09
N VAL A 354 13.88 -25.60 -2.78
CA VAL A 354 14.40 -24.42 -2.13
C VAL A 354 15.51 -23.82 -2.99
N LEU A 355 15.50 -22.52 -3.16
CA LEU A 355 16.37 -21.75 -4.03
C LEU A 355 17.07 -20.65 -3.24
N ASP A 356 18.39 -20.53 -3.34
CA ASP A 356 19.12 -19.32 -2.94
C ASP A 356 19.00 -18.28 -4.07
N ALA A 357 17.98 -17.43 -3.98
CA ALA A 357 17.62 -16.51 -5.04
C ALA A 357 18.46 -15.23 -5.01
N HIS A 358 18.70 -14.68 -3.82
CA HIS A 358 19.37 -13.41 -3.61
C HIS A 358 20.38 -13.45 -2.45
N ASP A 359 21.22 -12.43 -2.34
CA ASP A 359 22.23 -12.30 -1.29
C ASP A 359 21.67 -11.63 -0.02
N LYS A 360 20.50 -10.99 -0.13
CA LYS A 360 19.77 -10.32 0.95
C LYS A 360 18.29 -10.72 0.92
N GLU A 361 17.48 -10.11 1.77
CA GLU A 361 16.05 -10.36 1.90
C GLU A 361 15.30 -10.20 0.57
N VAL A 362 14.35 -11.08 0.32
CA VAL A 362 13.48 -11.06 -0.86
C VAL A 362 12.16 -10.39 -0.49
N THR A 363 12.07 -9.11 -0.79
CA THR A 363 10.95 -8.22 -0.43
C THR A 363 9.78 -8.30 -1.40
N GLY A 364 10.04 -8.68 -2.66
CA GLY A 364 9.00 -8.90 -3.66
C GLY A 364 9.11 -10.28 -4.29
N LEU A 365 7.99 -10.99 -4.28
CA LEU A 365 7.84 -12.34 -4.83
C LEU A 365 6.56 -12.38 -5.68
N ILE A 366 6.71 -12.59 -6.97
CA ILE A 366 5.61 -12.61 -7.94
C ILE A 366 5.60 -13.94 -8.66
N LEU A 367 4.47 -14.63 -8.61
CA LEU A 367 4.15 -15.76 -9.50
C LEU A 367 3.19 -15.25 -10.57
N SER A 368 3.60 -15.30 -11.85
CA SER A 368 2.75 -14.77 -12.91
C SER A 368 1.46 -15.58 -13.06
N GLU A 369 0.34 -14.92 -12.97
CA GLU A 369 -0.98 -15.51 -13.21
C GLU A 369 -1.17 -15.87 -14.68
N ARG A 370 -0.53 -15.13 -15.59
CA ARG A 370 -0.76 -15.19 -17.03
C ARG A 370 0.32 -15.90 -17.82
N VAL A 371 1.60 -15.78 -17.40
CA VAL A 371 2.74 -16.43 -18.08
C VAL A 371 3.09 -17.72 -17.33
N PRO A 372 2.81 -18.91 -17.89
CA PRO A 372 3.04 -20.16 -17.20
C PRO A 372 4.50 -20.34 -16.78
N GLY A 373 4.72 -20.62 -15.51
CA GLY A 373 6.03 -20.91 -14.96
C GLY A 373 6.98 -19.72 -14.81
N LEU A 374 6.48 -18.47 -14.95
CA LEU A 374 7.25 -17.26 -14.67
C LEU A 374 7.16 -16.90 -13.19
N MET A 375 8.31 -16.76 -12.55
CA MET A 375 8.48 -16.17 -11.23
C MET A 375 9.42 -14.96 -11.35
N VAL A 376 9.09 -13.88 -10.66
CA VAL A 376 9.93 -12.69 -10.53
C VAL A 376 10.22 -12.46 -9.06
N THR A 377 11.47 -12.16 -8.74
CA THR A 377 11.91 -11.83 -7.39
C THR A 377 12.67 -10.51 -7.39
N VAL A 378 12.42 -9.68 -6.38
CA VAL A 378 13.20 -8.47 -6.10
C VAL A 378 13.70 -8.50 -4.67
N SER A 379 14.83 -7.83 -4.44
CA SER A 379 15.52 -7.90 -3.15
C SER A 379 16.19 -6.57 -2.80
N THR A 380 16.47 -6.38 -1.54
CA THR A 380 17.31 -5.29 -1.03
C THR A 380 18.77 -5.40 -1.47
N ASP A 381 19.15 -6.47 -2.21
CA ASP A 381 20.45 -6.57 -2.91
C ASP A 381 20.47 -5.75 -4.22
N GLU A 382 19.42 -4.93 -4.47
CA GLU A 382 19.25 -4.04 -5.63
C GLU A 382 19.08 -4.78 -6.97
N LYS A 383 18.65 -6.04 -6.91
CA LYS A 383 18.47 -6.88 -8.12
C LYS A 383 17.03 -7.30 -8.31
N LEU A 384 16.63 -7.34 -9.58
CA LEU A 384 15.46 -8.04 -10.07
C LEU A 384 15.91 -9.28 -10.84
N LYS A 385 15.35 -10.44 -10.51
CA LYS A 385 15.63 -11.71 -11.19
C LYS A 385 14.36 -12.34 -11.70
N THR A 386 14.45 -12.96 -12.88
CA THR A 386 13.37 -13.74 -13.47
C THR A 386 13.74 -15.21 -13.51
N TRP A 387 12.78 -16.06 -13.21
CA TRP A 387 12.97 -17.49 -13.04
C TRP A 387 11.95 -18.27 -13.86
N ASP A 388 12.38 -19.38 -14.46
CA ASP A 388 11.50 -20.39 -15.01
C ASP A 388 11.34 -21.52 -13.99
N ILE A 389 10.12 -21.63 -13.44
CA ILE A 389 9.77 -22.65 -12.42
C ILE A 389 8.92 -23.78 -13.00
N SER A 390 8.78 -23.92 -14.32
CA SER A 390 8.01 -24.99 -14.95
C SER A 390 8.67 -26.37 -14.89
N GLY A 391 9.97 -26.41 -14.59
CA GLY A 391 10.75 -27.64 -14.45
C GLY A 391 10.76 -28.22 -13.02
N ALA A 392 11.51 -29.29 -12.82
CA ALA A 392 11.68 -29.90 -11.50
C ALA A 392 12.50 -29.00 -10.53
N ALA A 393 13.27 -28.06 -11.06
CA ALA A 393 14.02 -27.06 -10.29
C ALA A 393 13.90 -25.70 -11.02
N PRO A 394 13.92 -24.60 -10.26
CA PRO A 394 13.94 -23.24 -10.84
C PRO A 394 15.21 -23.00 -11.64
N VAL A 395 15.06 -22.30 -12.77
CA VAL A 395 16.18 -21.89 -13.64
C VAL A 395 16.16 -20.37 -13.74
N GLN A 396 17.26 -19.72 -13.39
CA GLN A 396 17.42 -18.27 -13.59
C GLN A 396 17.46 -17.97 -15.08
N VAL A 397 16.60 -17.06 -15.52
CA VAL A 397 16.47 -16.66 -16.92
C VAL A 397 17.19 -15.35 -17.17
N SER A 398 16.93 -14.34 -16.33
CA SER A 398 17.64 -13.05 -16.41
C SER A 398 17.85 -12.45 -15.02
N GLU A 399 18.83 -11.54 -14.96
CA GLU A 399 19.12 -10.72 -13.80
C GLU A 399 19.36 -9.29 -14.25
N ARG A 400 18.83 -8.35 -13.50
CA ARG A 400 18.98 -6.93 -13.77
C ARG A 400 19.25 -6.19 -12.47
N ALA A 401 20.21 -5.26 -12.48
CA ALA A 401 20.35 -4.29 -11.40
C ALA A 401 19.19 -3.28 -11.46
N GLY A 402 18.53 -3.06 -10.34
CA GLY A 402 17.49 -2.05 -10.17
C GLY A 402 18.07 -0.64 -10.14
N ARG A 403 17.24 0.36 -10.49
CA ARG A 403 17.58 1.78 -10.31
C ARG A 403 17.02 2.36 -9.03
N VAL A 404 16.12 1.63 -8.40
CA VAL A 404 15.35 2.07 -7.22
C VAL A 404 16.12 1.99 -5.89
N GLY A 405 17.40 1.58 -5.92
CA GLY A 405 18.17 1.26 -4.71
C GLY A 405 17.74 -0.09 -4.14
N ALA A 406 17.66 -0.21 -2.82
CA ALA A 406 17.10 -1.38 -2.19
C ALA A 406 15.62 -1.51 -2.58
N ALA A 407 15.26 -2.59 -3.29
CA ALA A 407 13.87 -2.82 -3.66
C ALA A 407 13.08 -3.25 -2.43
N LEU A 408 11.97 -2.55 -2.14
CA LEU A 408 11.14 -2.77 -0.96
C LEU A 408 9.82 -3.46 -1.29
N CYS A 409 9.29 -3.23 -2.50
CA CYS A 409 8.06 -3.84 -2.96
C CYS A 409 8.07 -4.02 -4.48
N ALA A 410 7.20 -4.91 -4.97
CA ALA A 410 6.99 -5.12 -6.40
C ALA A 410 5.56 -5.58 -6.68
N ALA A 411 5.01 -5.14 -7.82
CA ALA A 411 3.70 -5.55 -8.29
C ALA A 411 3.73 -5.85 -9.80
N ALA A 412 3.00 -6.88 -10.24
CA ALA A 412 2.85 -7.22 -11.66
C ALA A 412 1.58 -6.60 -12.22
N CYS A 413 1.68 -6.04 -13.45
CA CYS A 413 0.50 -5.53 -14.13
C CYS A 413 -0.38 -6.69 -14.64
N PRO A 414 -1.68 -6.73 -14.29
CA PRO A 414 -2.56 -7.82 -14.68
C PRO A 414 -2.74 -7.95 -16.20
N GLU A 415 -2.93 -6.84 -16.90
CA GLU A 415 -3.18 -6.82 -18.35
C GLU A 415 -1.88 -6.83 -19.16
N ALA A 416 -0.77 -6.35 -18.60
CA ALA A 416 0.56 -6.38 -19.21
C ALA A 416 1.48 -7.38 -18.47
N PRO A 417 1.34 -8.70 -18.70
CA PRO A 417 1.92 -9.75 -17.84
C PRO A 417 3.45 -9.80 -17.78
N CYS A 418 4.12 -9.03 -18.64
CA CYS A 418 5.57 -8.87 -18.64
C CYS A 418 6.01 -7.49 -18.11
N SER A 419 5.09 -6.69 -17.56
CA SER A 419 5.40 -5.41 -16.94
C SER A 419 5.30 -5.55 -15.42
N VAL A 420 6.37 -5.13 -14.73
CA VAL A 420 6.50 -5.18 -13.27
C VAL A 420 6.89 -3.81 -12.76
N ALA A 421 6.14 -3.29 -11.80
CA ALA A 421 6.55 -2.11 -11.04
C ALA A 421 7.40 -2.54 -9.85
N VAL A 422 8.45 -1.79 -9.57
CA VAL A 422 9.36 -1.99 -8.43
C VAL A 422 9.52 -0.67 -7.70
N GLY A 423 9.33 -0.68 -6.40
CA GLY A 423 9.53 0.45 -5.50
C GLY A 423 10.73 0.23 -4.58
N GLY A 424 11.42 1.30 -4.26
CA GLY A 424 12.61 1.22 -3.43
C GLY A 424 12.93 2.52 -2.69
N ASP A 425 14.17 2.64 -2.20
CA ASP A 425 14.63 3.73 -1.33
C ASP A 425 15.55 4.76 -2.00
N ASN A 426 15.66 4.71 -3.34
CA ASN A 426 16.47 5.69 -4.06
C ASN A 426 15.71 7.01 -4.23
N LYS A 427 16.21 8.08 -3.65
CA LYS A 427 15.60 9.43 -3.66
C LYS A 427 15.32 10.03 -5.05
N GLN A 428 16.08 9.63 -6.08
CA GLN A 428 15.92 10.16 -7.44
C GLN A 428 15.07 9.26 -8.33
N HIS A 429 15.03 7.97 -8.02
CA HIS A 429 14.34 6.94 -8.79
C HIS A 429 13.71 5.92 -7.86
N TYR A 430 12.72 6.35 -7.07
CA TYR A 430 12.07 5.52 -6.06
C TYR A 430 11.10 4.47 -6.64
N ILE A 431 10.67 4.65 -7.91
CA ILE A 431 9.82 3.71 -8.64
C ILE A 431 10.36 3.45 -10.03
N GLU A 432 10.29 2.22 -10.50
CA GLU A 432 10.67 1.80 -11.85
C GLU A 432 9.65 0.83 -12.42
N LEU A 433 9.17 1.10 -13.65
CA LEU A 433 8.43 0.14 -14.46
C LEU A 433 9.39 -0.66 -15.34
N VAL A 434 9.42 -1.95 -15.14
CA VAL A 434 10.31 -2.88 -15.84
C VAL A 434 9.51 -3.68 -16.87
N ASP A 435 9.80 -3.51 -18.15
CA ASP A 435 9.35 -4.45 -19.19
C ASP A 435 10.35 -5.61 -19.31
N LEU A 436 9.93 -6.79 -18.91
CA LEU A 436 10.75 -7.99 -18.95
C LEU A 436 11.10 -8.42 -20.38
N ASN A 437 10.29 -8.02 -21.37
CA ASN A 437 10.54 -8.32 -22.78
C ASN A 437 11.78 -7.64 -23.36
N VAL A 438 12.33 -6.63 -22.71
CA VAL A 438 13.58 -5.99 -23.11
C VAL A 438 14.76 -6.97 -23.01
N SER A 439 14.66 -7.99 -22.16
CA SER A 439 15.68 -9.04 -22.05
C SER A 439 15.51 -10.09 -23.16
N GLU A 440 16.54 -10.25 -24.01
CA GLU A 440 16.56 -11.29 -25.04
C GLU A 440 16.48 -12.69 -24.43
N GLN A 441 17.08 -12.92 -23.28
CA GLN A 441 17.03 -14.19 -22.55
C GLN A 441 15.60 -14.51 -22.12
N PHE A 442 14.89 -13.49 -21.63
CA PHE A 442 13.49 -13.60 -21.21
C PHE A 442 12.59 -13.91 -22.42
N THR A 443 12.69 -13.14 -23.50
CA THR A 443 11.87 -13.36 -24.70
C THR A 443 12.11 -14.73 -25.33
N ASN A 444 13.34 -15.18 -25.44
CA ASN A 444 13.68 -16.52 -25.94
C ASN A 444 13.05 -17.64 -25.09
N ARG A 445 12.89 -17.42 -23.77
CA ARG A 445 12.36 -18.43 -22.86
C ARG A 445 10.83 -18.47 -22.78
N PHE A 446 10.19 -17.28 -22.77
CA PHE A 446 8.78 -17.16 -22.44
C PHE A 446 7.86 -16.79 -23.62
N SER A 447 8.38 -16.19 -24.72
CA SER A 447 7.56 -15.70 -25.85
C SER A 447 6.72 -16.78 -26.54
N SER A 448 7.14 -18.03 -26.48
CA SER A 448 6.41 -19.14 -27.08
C SER A 448 5.31 -19.73 -26.17
N ARG A 449 5.22 -19.31 -24.92
CA ARG A 449 4.23 -19.82 -23.97
C ARG A 449 2.88 -19.15 -24.19
N PRO A 450 1.78 -19.93 -24.27
CA PRO A 450 0.45 -19.34 -24.36
C PRO A 450 0.11 -18.58 -23.08
N LEU A 451 -0.42 -17.38 -23.24
CA LEU A 451 -0.91 -16.60 -22.09
C LEU A 451 -2.21 -17.19 -21.57
N ILE A 452 -2.32 -17.31 -20.26
CA ILE A 452 -3.57 -17.68 -19.59
C ILE A 452 -4.50 -16.46 -19.65
N PRO A 453 -5.76 -16.62 -20.10
CA PRO A 453 -6.71 -15.51 -20.13
C PRO A 453 -7.03 -15.04 -18.70
N LEU A 454 -7.26 -13.74 -18.55
CA LEU A 454 -7.80 -13.22 -17.29
C LEU A 454 -9.27 -13.64 -17.15
N PRO A 455 -9.73 -13.97 -15.94
CA PRO A 455 -11.15 -14.20 -15.72
C PRO A 455 -11.93 -12.93 -16.03
N THR A 456 -13.00 -13.06 -16.82
CA THR A 456 -13.88 -11.95 -17.14
C THR A 456 -14.73 -11.58 -15.91
N PRO A 457 -15.02 -10.30 -15.67
CA PRO A 457 -15.80 -9.86 -14.50
C PRO A 457 -17.20 -10.48 -14.39
N SER A 458 -17.74 -11.04 -15.46
CA SER A 458 -19.08 -11.64 -15.51
C SER A 458 -19.17 -13.07 -14.98
N GLU A 459 -18.05 -13.77 -14.80
CA GLU A 459 -18.06 -15.18 -14.37
C GLU A 459 -18.20 -15.36 -12.86
N HIS A 460 -17.85 -14.35 -12.04
CA HIS A 460 -18.00 -14.42 -10.59
C HIS A 460 -19.39 -14.00 -10.04
N ALA A 461 -20.25 -13.42 -10.88
CA ALA A 461 -21.57 -12.93 -10.45
C ALA A 461 -22.73 -13.95 -10.65
N MET A 462 -22.47 -15.15 -11.17
CA MET A 462 -23.54 -16.13 -11.51
C MET A 462 -23.56 -17.40 -10.67
N GLU A 463 -22.72 -17.56 -9.66
CA GLU A 463 -22.72 -18.77 -8.79
C GLU A 463 -22.94 -18.47 -7.31
N THR A 464 -23.81 -17.51 -6.98
CA THR A 464 -24.31 -17.32 -5.61
C THR A 464 -25.79 -17.65 -5.48
#